data_4a84b0d37b7a44d997e5819449cc7bc1
#
_entry.id   4a84b0d37b7a44d997e5819449cc7bc1
#
_cell.length_a   1.000
_cell.length_b   1.000
_cell.length_c   1.000
_cell.angle_alpha   90.00
_cell.angle_beta   90.00
_cell.angle_gamma   90.00
#
_symmetry.space_group_name_H-M   'P 1'
#
loop_
_entity.id
_entity.type
_entity.pdbx_description
1 polymer ?
#
loop_
_entity_poly.entity_id
_entity_poly.type
_entity_poly.pdbx_seq_one_letter_code
_entity_poly.pdbx_strand_id
1 'polypeptide(L)'
;MTSTVTLFRNIVETATPFHRPVDVVLQRIKEGATKDLVKRIRAERNKTARNELKKGLPAICFSGTFNKRNDKSLVQHSGIICLDFDGYEKKKELISHKENLTKDPYVYSAFVSPSGNGLKVLVRVPADPDNHVNYFNALQKHFDSPHFDKT
;
A
#
# COMPACT_ATOMS: atom_id res chain seq x y z
N MET A 1 -14.32 13.00 6.79
CA MET A 1 -14.86 11.64 6.98
C MET A 1 -13.79 10.62 6.60
N THR A 2 -13.57 9.65 7.44
CA THR A 2 -12.49 8.67 7.26
C THR A 2 -12.97 7.49 6.43
N SER A 3 -12.22 7.14 5.39
CA SER A 3 -12.51 5.99 4.54
C SER A 3 -12.29 4.67 5.30
N THR A 4 -13.11 3.67 5.00
CA THR A 4 -12.97 2.32 5.53
C THR A 4 -12.28 1.43 4.51
N VAL A 5 -11.31 0.65 4.98
CA VAL A 5 -10.54 -0.29 4.17
C VAL A 5 -10.64 -1.69 4.77
N THR A 6 -10.18 -2.69 4.04
CA THR A 6 -10.24 -4.08 4.47
C THR A 6 -8.85 -4.67 4.65
N LEU A 7 -8.68 -5.41 5.75
CA LEU A 7 -7.48 -6.18 6.03
C LEU A 7 -7.82 -7.67 6.06
N PHE A 8 -6.87 -8.48 5.63
CA PHE A 8 -6.86 -9.92 5.85
C PHE A 8 -5.65 -10.26 6.71
N ARG A 9 -5.73 -11.33 7.50
CA ARG A 9 -4.67 -11.73 8.43
C ARG A 9 -3.31 -11.86 7.74
N ASN A 10 -3.31 -12.40 6.54
CA ASN A 10 -2.14 -12.52 5.67
C ASN A 10 -2.58 -12.70 4.21
N ILE A 11 -1.63 -12.84 3.29
CA ILE A 11 -1.96 -12.95 1.86
C ILE A 11 -2.59 -14.30 1.46
N VAL A 12 -2.46 -15.32 2.30
CA VAL A 12 -3.02 -16.65 2.04
C VAL A 12 -4.48 -16.72 2.46
N GLU A 13 -4.83 -16.03 3.54
CA GLU A 13 -6.21 -15.95 4.03
C GLU A 13 -6.98 -14.89 3.22
N THR A 14 -8.01 -15.34 2.48
CA THR A 14 -8.74 -14.48 1.55
C THR A 14 -10.25 -14.38 1.84
N ALA A 15 -10.72 -15.07 2.88
CA ALA A 15 -12.14 -15.24 3.14
C ALA A 15 -12.66 -14.55 4.41
N THR A 16 -11.78 -14.14 5.33
CA THR A 16 -12.16 -13.52 6.60
C THR A 16 -11.69 -12.07 6.66
N PRO A 17 -12.51 -11.11 6.21
CA PRO A 17 -12.14 -9.70 6.18
C PRO A 17 -12.28 -9.03 7.56
N PHE A 18 -11.42 -8.05 7.79
CA PHE A 18 -11.53 -7.10 8.89
C PHE A 18 -11.62 -5.69 8.30
N HIS A 19 -12.69 -4.96 8.60
CA HIS A 19 -12.89 -3.59 8.12
C HIS A 19 -12.46 -2.60 9.19
N ARG A 20 -11.65 -1.61 8.82
CA ARG A 20 -11.12 -0.60 9.74
C ARG A 20 -11.02 0.76 9.03
N PRO A 21 -11.17 1.86 9.77
CA PRO A 21 -10.84 3.18 9.23
C PRO A 21 -9.39 3.23 8.77
N VAL A 22 -9.13 3.90 7.64
CA VAL A 22 -7.78 3.95 7.06
C VAL A 22 -6.76 4.61 7.99
N ASP A 23 -7.15 5.63 8.73
CA ASP A 23 -6.26 6.31 9.69
C ASP A 23 -5.85 5.41 10.85
N VAL A 24 -6.73 4.51 11.31
CA VAL A 24 -6.39 3.49 12.30
C VAL A 24 -5.34 2.53 11.75
N VAL A 25 -5.49 2.09 10.51
CA VAL A 25 -4.52 1.21 9.84
C VAL A 25 -3.17 1.90 9.71
N LEU A 26 -3.15 3.16 9.25
CA LEU A 26 -1.91 3.93 9.11
C LEU A 26 -1.23 4.20 10.45
N GLN A 27 -2.00 4.45 11.51
CA GLN A 27 -1.45 4.64 12.84
C GLN A 27 -0.77 3.36 13.34
N ARG A 28 -1.36 2.19 13.10
CA ARG A 28 -0.75 0.91 13.46
C ARG A 28 0.55 0.65 12.70
N ILE A 29 0.60 1.01 11.42
CA ILE A 29 1.83 0.93 10.62
C ILE A 29 2.91 1.86 11.23
N LYS A 30 2.55 3.08 11.54
CA LYS A 30 3.45 4.09 12.13
C LYS A 30 3.99 3.65 13.50
N GLU A 31 3.15 3.03 14.32
CA GLU A 31 3.53 2.51 15.63
C GLU A 31 4.35 1.22 15.57
N GLY A 32 4.48 0.63 14.39
CA GLY A 32 5.26 -0.58 14.18
C GLY A 32 4.60 -1.85 14.69
N ALA A 33 3.29 -2.03 14.45
CA ALA A 33 2.56 -3.23 14.85
C ALA A 33 3.19 -4.53 14.34
N THR A 34 3.88 -4.48 13.19
CA THR A 34 4.58 -5.62 12.59
C THR A 34 6.10 -5.40 12.52
N LYS A 35 6.65 -4.54 13.37
CA LYS A 35 8.06 -4.12 13.29
C LYS A 35 9.05 -5.28 13.34
N ASP A 36 8.79 -6.31 14.15
CA ASP A 36 9.72 -7.43 14.30
C ASP A 36 9.79 -8.26 13.02
N LEU A 37 8.64 -8.52 12.39
CA LEU A 37 8.57 -9.21 11.11
C LEU A 37 9.21 -8.35 9.99
N VAL A 38 8.94 -7.05 9.97
CA VAL A 38 9.54 -6.13 9.01
C VAL A 38 11.06 -6.09 9.15
N LYS A 39 11.59 -6.07 10.38
CA LYS A 39 13.04 -6.18 10.63
C LYS A 39 13.63 -7.45 10.02
N ARG A 40 12.97 -8.59 10.23
CA ARG A 40 13.41 -9.87 9.66
C ARG A 40 13.40 -9.85 8.13
N ILE A 41 12.35 -9.28 7.53
CA ILE A 41 12.23 -9.14 6.07
C ILE A 41 13.38 -8.29 5.52
N ARG A 42 13.68 -7.16 6.15
CA ARG A 42 14.76 -6.26 5.72
C ARG A 42 16.16 -6.84 5.91
N ALA A 43 16.33 -7.69 6.91
CA ALA A 43 17.60 -8.36 7.18
C ALA A 43 17.84 -9.56 6.26
N GLU A 44 16.80 -10.15 5.68
CA GLU A 44 16.90 -11.34 4.84
C GLU A 44 17.39 -10.99 3.43
N ARG A 45 18.54 -11.54 3.05
CA ARG A 45 19.17 -11.28 1.75
C ARG A 45 18.68 -12.21 0.65
N ASN A 46 18.26 -13.43 1.02
CA ASN A 46 17.70 -14.38 0.05
C ASN A 46 16.29 -13.97 -0.34
N LYS A 47 16.07 -13.76 -1.65
CA LYS A 47 14.79 -13.27 -2.18
C LYS A 47 13.64 -14.24 -1.88
N THR A 48 13.86 -15.55 -2.03
CA THR A 48 12.83 -16.56 -1.78
C THR A 48 12.46 -16.60 -0.31
N ALA A 49 13.44 -16.62 0.59
CA ALA A 49 13.21 -16.59 2.04
C ALA A 49 12.49 -15.31 2.47
N ARG A 50 12.86 -14.17 1.90
CA ARG A 50 12.22 -12.88 2.17
C ARG A 50 10.76 -12.90 1.73
N ASN A 51 10.44 -13.45 0.56
CA ASN A 51 9.06 -13.58 0.08
C ASN A 51 8.22 -14.48 0.99
N GLU A 52 8.80 -15.54 1.54
CA GLU A 52 8.12 -16.39 2.52
C GLU A 52 7.81 -15.62 3.81
N LEU A 53 8.76 -14.81 4.31
CA LEU A 53 8.52 -13.96 5.49
C LEU A 53 7.40 -12.94 5.25
N LYS A 54 7.33 -12.36 4.05
CA LYS A 54 6.28 -11.39 3.69
C LYS A 54 4.88 -11.98 3.75
N LYS A 55 4.72 -13.27 3.56
CA LYS A 55 3.42 -13.93 3.66
C LYS A 55 2.78 -13.83 5.05
N GLY A 56 3.58 -13.57 6.08
CA GLY A 56 3.08 -13.34 7.44
C GLY A 56 2.53 -11.94 7.69
N LEU A 57 2.72 -11.00 6.77
CA LEU A 57 2.20 -9.64 6.90
C LEU A 57 0.70 -9.60 6.62
N PRO A 58 -0.05 -8.70 7.30
CA PRO A 58 -1.43 -8.43 6.92
C PRO A 58 -1.50 -7.96 5.46
N ALA A 59 -2.53 -8.43 4.76
CA ALA A 59 -2.87 -7.91 3.44
C ALA A 59 -3.90 -6.80 3.59
N ILE A 60 -3.59 -5.61 3.08
CA ILE A 60 -4.44 -4.43 3.20
C ILE A 60 -4.97 -4.05 1.82
N CYS A 61 -6.29 -3.98 1.71
CA CYS A 61 -6.98 -3.52 0.50
C CYS A 61 -7.39 -2.06 0.71
N PHE A 62 -6.53 -1.13 0.35
CA PHE A 62 -6.75 0.30 0.55
C PHE A 62 -7.85 0.88 -0.34
N SER A 63 -8.18 0.24 -1.46
CA SER A 63 -9.17 0.75 -2.40
C SER A 63 -10.62 0.61 -1.95
N GLY A 64 -10.88 -0.11 -0.87
CA GLY A 64 -12.26 -0.21 -0.38
C GLY A 64 -12.50 -1.31 0.63
N THR A 65 -13.79 -1.61 0.83
CA THR A 65 -14.23 -2.75 1.63
C THR A 65 -14.56 -3.93 0.72
N PHE A 66 -14.11 -5.10 1.13
CA PHE A 66 -14.23 -6.35 0.39
C PHE A 66 -14.78 -7.47 1.29
N ASN A 67 -15.66 -8.31 0.75
CA ASN A 67 -16.11 -9.52 1.44
C ASN A 67 -15.09 -10.67 1.31
N LYS A 68 -14.35 -10.69 0.22
CA LYS A 68 -13.23 -11.61 -0.04
C LYS A 68 -12.13 -10.84 -0.77
N ARG A 69 -10.90 -11.36 -0.71
CA ARG A 69 -9.76 -10.72 -1.39
C ARG A 69 -9.74 -11.09 -2.87
N ASN A 70 -10.65 -10.51 -3.64
CA ASN A 70 -10.68 -10.57 -5.10
C ASN A 70 -11.43 -9.35 -5.66
N ASP A 71 -11.23 -9.05 -6.94
CA ASP A 71 -11.78 -7.86 -7.58
C ASP A 71 -13.31 -7.82 -7.61
N LYS A 72 -13.94 -8.98 -7.65
CA LYS A 72 -15.41 -9.10 -7.74
C LYS A 72 -16.12 -8.91 -6.41
N SER A 73 -15.40 -8.88 -5.31
CA SER A 73 -15.94 -8.84 -3.95
C SER A 73 -15.90 -7.44 -3.33
N LEU A 74 -15.64 -6.41 -4.12
CA LEU A 74 -15.72 -5.01 -3.66
C LEU A 74 -17.13 -4.66 -3.23
N VAL A 75 -17.27 -4.17 -2.00
CA VAL A 75 -18.54 -3.69 -1.45
C VAL A 75 -18.67 -2.19 -1.64
N GLN A 76 -17.62 -1.43 -1.26
CA GLN A 76 -17.62 0.02 -1.36
C GLN A 76 -16.19 0.52 -1.63
N HIS A 77 -16.04 1.36 -2.64
CA HIS A 77 -14.76 2.01 -2.94
C HIS A 77 -14.43 3.05 -1.88
N SER A 78 -13.18 3.10 -1.45
CA SER A 78 -12.73 4.00 -0.37
C SER A 78 -12.43 5.43 -0.82
N GLY A 79 -12.28 5.67 -2.12
CA GLY A 79 -11.72 6.93 -2.64
C GLY A 79 -10.20 7.00 -2.49
N ILE A 80 -9.53 5.86 -2.35
CA ILE A 80 -8.07 5.78 -2.21
C ILE A 80 -7.52 4.78 -3.21
N ILE A 81 -6.41 5.14 -3.84
CA ILE A 81 -5.57 4.22 -4.62
C ILE A 81 -4.22 4.12 -3.94
N CYS A 82 -3.74 2.88 -3.76
CA CYS A 82 -2.39 2.63 -3.28
C CYS A 82 -1.47 2.44 -4.47
N LEU A 83 -0.44 3.28 -4.55
CA LEU A 83 0.61 3.20 -5.57
C LEU A 83 1.87 2.62 -4.94
N ASP A 84 2.55 1.77 -5.68
CA ASP A 84 3.85 1.23 -5.28
C ASP A 84 4.95 1.85 -6.13
N PHE A 85 6.01 2.30 -5.46
CA PHE A 85 7.25 2.77 -6.09
C PHE A 85 8.37 1.87 -5.58
N ASP A 86 9.07 1.21 -6.49
CA ASP A 86 10.05 0.18 -6.16
C ASP A 86 11.43 0.46 -6.75
N GLY A 87 12.41 -0.33 -6.33
CA GLY A 87 13.73 -0.35 -6.95
C GLY A 87 14.64 0.81 -6.58
N TYR A 88 14.49 1.39 -5.39
CA TYR A 88 15.44 2.39 -4.91
C TYR A 88 16.74 1.71 -4.47
N GLU A 89 17.85 2.08 -5.10
CA GLU A 89 19.16 1.55 -4.76
C GLU A 89 19.75 2.23 -3.54
N LYS A 90 19.44 3.51 -3.32
CA LYS A 90 19.97 4.31 -2.22
C LYS A 90 18.84 4.79 -1.30
N LYS A 91 19.05 4.59 0.00
CA LYS A 91 18.11 5.04 1.04
C LYS A 91 17.88 6.55 0.99
N LYS A 92 18.90 7.34 0.69
CA LYS A 92 18.81 8.79 0.56
C LYS A 92 17.85 9.21 -0.56
N GLU A 93 17.89 8.54 -1.70
CA GLU A 93 16.99 8.78 -2.83
C GLU A 93 15.56 8.44 -2.46
N LEU A 94 15.33 7.30 -1.80
CA LEU A 94 14.01 6.88 -1.32
C LEU A 94 13.40 7.92 -0.37
N ILE A 95 14.16 8.38 0.62
CA ILE A 95 13.69 9.36 1.61
C ILE A 95 13.39 10.70 0.94
N SER A 96 14.25 11.18 0.05
CA SER A 96 14.06 12.42 -0.70
C SER A 96 12.79 12.36 -1.57
N HIS A 97 12.57 11.25 -2.26
CA HIS A 97 11.36 11.06 -3.09
C HIS A 97 10.11 11.01 -2.20
N LYS A 98 10.17 10.31 -1.07
CA LYS A 98 9.08 10.26 -0.10
C LYS A 98 8.68 11.67 0.38
N GLU A 99 9.64 12.49 0.75
CA GLU A 99 9.41 13.86 1.18
C GLU A 99 8.75 14.71 0.08
N ASN A 100 9.21 14.56 -1.16
CA ASN A 100 8.62 15.25 -2.31
C ASN A 100 7.19 14.81 -2.59
N LEU A 101 6.90 13.52 -2.50
CA LEU A 101 5.55 12.96 -2.70
C LEU A 101 4.56 13.52 -1.67
N THR A 102 4.99 13.71 -0.43
CA THR A 102 4.11 14.26 0.62
C THR A 102 3.73 15.72 0.41
N LYS A 103 4.40 16.42 -0.49
CA LYS A 103 4.05 17.81 -0.87
C LYS A 103 2.96 17.86 -1.95
N ASP A 104 2.67 16.74 -2.61
CA ASP A 104 1.62 16.66 -3.62
C ASP A 104 0.25 16.69 -2.94
N PRO A 105 -0.67 17.58 -3.39
CA PRO A 105 -1.97 17.75 -2.73
C PRO A 105 -2.89 16.52 -2.82
N TYR A 106 -2.67 15.62 -3.76
CA TYR A 106 -3.45 14.39 -3.89
C TYR A 106 -2.94 13.27 -2.97
N VAL A 107 -1.71 13.37 -2.48
CA VAL A 107 -1.14 12.34 -1.60
C VAL A 107 -1.73 12.45 -0.20
N TYR A 108 -2.35 11.37 0.24
CA TYR A 108 -2.91 11.24 1.58
C TYR A 108 -1.87 10.75 2.58
N SER A 109 -1.06 9.77 2.19
CA SER A 109 -0.01 9.19 3.03
C SER A 109 1.05 8.52 2.18
N ALA A 110 2.28 8.49 2.68
CA ALA A 110 3.39 7.76 2.07
C ALA A 110 4.22 7.09 3.15
N PHE A 111 4.56 5.83 2.96
CA PHE A 111 5.39 5.08 3.91
C PHE A 111 6.28 4.06 3.19
N VAL A 112 7.36 3.68 3.87
CA VAL A 112 8.34 2.74 3.32
C VAL A 112 7.77 1.33 3.30
N SER A 113 7.97 0.62 2.20
CA SER A 113 7.53 -0.76 2.04
C SER A 113 8.22 -1.71 3.04
N PRO A 114 7.65 -2.90 3.31
CA PRO A 114 8.27 -3.88 4.19
C PRO A 114 9.69 -4.28 3.77
N SER A 115 9.99 -4.31 2.48
CA SER A 115 11.34 -4.62 1.96
C SER A 115 12.36 -3.52 2.23
N GLY A 116 11.93 -2.29 2.50
CA GLY A 116 12.80 -1.17 2.78
C GLY A 116 13.33 -0.43 1.54
N ASN A 117 13.12 -0.95 0.35
CA ASN A 117 13.59 -0.38 -0.91
C ASN A 117 12.48 0.16 -1.82
N GLY A 118 11.31 0.35 -1.27
CA GLY A 118 10.15 0.88 -1.98
C GLY A 118 9.30 1.78 -1.12
N LEU A 119 8.34 2.45 -1.76
CA LEU A 119 7.36 3.31 -1.11
C LEU A 119 5.94 2.85 -1.46
N LYS A 120 5.06 2.91 -0.48
CA LYS A 120 3.62 2.81 -0.69
C LYS A 120 3.02 4.18 -0.51
N VAL A 121 2.26 4.63 -1.50
CA VAL A 121 1.70 5.97 -1.55
C VAL A 121 0.19 5.89 -1.72
N LEU A 122 -0.53 6.42 -0.74
CA LEU A 122 -1.99 6.47 -0.79
C LEU A 122 -2.41 7.81 -1.37
N VAL A 123 -3.22 7.75 -2.43
CA VAL A 123 -3.68 8.93 -3.17
C VAL A 123 -5.19 9.00 -3.13
N ARG A 124 -5.73 10.19 -2.90
CA ARG A 124 -7.17 10.44 -2.93
C ARG A 124 -7.67 10.53 -4.35
N VAL A 125 -8.73 9.79 -4.64
CA VAL A 125 -9.48 9.82 -5.90
C VAL A 125 -10.97 9.81 -5.62
N PRO A 126 -11.83 10.12 -6.59
CA PRO A 126 -13.27 9.89 -6.41
C PRO A 126 -13.55 8.41 -6.11
N ALA A 127 -14.52 8.15 -5.22
CA ALA A 127 -14.90 6.79 -4.82
C ALA A 127 -15.79 6.16 -5.92
N ASP A 128 -15.20 5.91 -7.06
CA ASP A 128 -15.87 5.40 -8.26
C ASP A 128 -15.14 4.15 -8.77
N PRO A 129 -15.66 2.94 -8.47
CA PRO A 129 -15.00 1.70 -8.87
C PRO A 129 -14.91 1.52 -10.39
N ASP A 130 -15.86 2.07 -11.16
CA ASP A 130 -15.87 1.93 -12.61
C ASP A 130 -14.73 2.69 -13.28
N ASN A 131 -14.22 3.72 -12.63
CA ASN A 131 -13.10 4.54 -13.12
C ASN A 131 -11.77 4.29 -12.40
N HIS A 132 -11.68 3.29 -11.54
CA HIS A 132 -10.47 3.00 -10.76
C HIS A 132 -9.23 2.85 -11.65
N VAL A 133 -9.31 2.07 -12.71
CA VAL A 133 -8.21 1.84 -13.66
C VAL A 133 -7.84 3.15 -14.39
N ASN A 134 -8.82 3.95 -14.77
CA ASN A 134 -8.59 5.25 -15.40
C ASN A 134 -7.84 6.21 -14.48
N TYR A 135 -8.21 6.25 -13.20
CA TYR A 135 -7.52 7.04 -12.19
C TYR A 135 -6.08 6.54 -11.98
N PHE A 136 -5.88 5.22 -11.91
CA PHE A 136 -4.55 4.64 -11.81
C PHE A 136 -3.65 5.07 -12.98
N ASN A 137 -4.15 4.98 -14.19
CA ASN A 137 -3.40 5.37 -15.39
C ASN A 137 -3.09 6.88 -15.41
N ALA A 138 -4.01 7.71 -14.97
CA ALA A 138 -3.80 9.15 -14.85
C ALA A 138 -2.72 9.47 -13.79
N LEU A 139 -2.73 8.77 -12.67
CA LEU A 139 -1.73 8.94 -11.61
C LEU A 139 -0.34 8.48 -12.05
N GLN A 140 -0.25 7.42 -12.86
CA GLN A 140 1.02 6.99 -13.46
C GLN A 140 1.65 8.11 -14.30
N LYS A 141 0.84 8.83 -15.08
CA LYS A 141 1.32 9.97 -15.87
C LYS A 141 1.67 11.16 -14.98
N HIS A 142 0.86 11.43 -13.96
CA HIS A 142 1.06 12.55 -13.04
C HIS A 142 2.38 12.43 -12.28
N PHE A 143 2.67 11.27 -11.73
CA PHE A 143 3.89 11.05 -10.93
C PHE A 143 5.13 10.75 -11.76
N ASP A 144 4.99 10.27 -12.97
CA ASP A 144 6.03 10.07 -14.00
C ASP A 144 7.41 9.68 -13.41
N SER A 145 7.45 8.55 -12.71
CA SER A 145 8.67 8.08 -12.04
C SER A 145 9.13 6.74 -12.62
N PRO A 146 10.45 6.51 -12.79
CA PRO A 146 10.99 5.21 -13.18
C PRO A 146 10.75 4.14 -12.12
N HIS A 147 10.45 4.54 -10.88
CA HIS A 147 10.16 3.64 -9.77
C HIS A 147 8.68 3.22 -9.70
N PHE A 148 7.80 3.85 -10.47
CA PHE A 148 6.37 3.55 -10.45
C PHE A 148 6.11 2.11 -10.91
N ASP A 149 5.50 1.29 -10.03
CA ASP A 149 5.08 -0.06 -10.39
C ASP A 149 3.75 0.00 -11.16
N LYS A 150 3.77 -0.49 -12.38
CA LYS A 150 2.64 -0.44 -13.34
C LYS A 150 1.69 -1.65 -13.21
N THR A 151 1.97 -2.59 -12.30
CA THR A 151 1.18 -3.83 -12.14
C THR A 151 0.08 -3.72 -11.10
#